data_424d251504c5389ff62f50b98b1842d7
#
_entry.id   424d251504c5389ff62f50b98b1842d7
#
_cell.length_a   1.000
_cell.length_b   1.000
_cell.length_c   1.000
_cell.angle_alpha   90.00
_cell.angle_beta   90.00
_cell.angle_gamma   90.00
#
_symmetry.space_group_name_H-M   'P 1'
#
loop_
_entity.id
_entity.type
_entity.pdbx_description
1 polymer ?
#
loop_
_entity_poly.entity_id
_entity_poly.type
_entity_poly.pdbx_seq_one_letter_code
_entity_poly.pdbx_strand_id
1 'polypeptide(L)'
;MTVTSRTSIAAFVLLAVAATAVTVETQEPRNPRNIEEFNALFQEHNNWGRWGADDELGTMNLITPEKTRQAAALVQKGITVSLAHNPIPGVAPDNPDAAFNHTMGRTLRSDTIEFTYHGYGVSHIDALCHFLWNERLYNDTPPSASTTEGCGKFGIENLKSGIVTRGILLDFARLKGVPYLEPQTPIYVEDIEAWEEQA
;
A
#
# COMPACT_ATOMS: atom_id res chain seq x y z
N MET A 1 -67.13 54.67 -31.56
CA MET A 1 -66.58 53.79 -30.52
C MET A 1 -65.80 52.73 -31.21
N THR A 2 -64.52 52.93 -31.33
CA THR A 2 -63.59 52.03 -32.00
C THR A 2 -62.73 51.32 -30.91
N VAL A 3 -62.89 50.00 -30.81
CA VAL A 3 -62.15 49.14 -29.90
C VAL A 3 -60.93 48.62 -30.64
N THR A 4 -59.76 49.06 -30.25
CA THR A 4 -58.44 48.53 -30.74
C THR A 4 -58.01 47.33 -29.94
N SER A 5 -58.01 46.20 -30.57
CA SER A 5 -57.42 44.94 -30.03
C SER A 5 -55.87 45.01 -30.05
N ARG A 6 -55.23 44.85 -28.88
CA ARG A 6 -53.77 44.67 -28.76
C ARG A 6 -53.43 43.18 -28.70
N THR A 7 -52.86 42.67 -29.76
CA THR A 7 -52.29 41.32 -29.82
C THR A 7 -50.89 41.32 -29.18
N SER A 8 -50.74 40.66 -28.03
CA SER A 8 -49.41 40.42 -27.41
C SER A 8 -48.80 39.21 -28.02
N ILE A 9 -47.66 39.37 -28.67
CA ILE A 9 -46.81 38.29 -29.17
C ILE A 9 -45.86 37.90 -28.05
N ALA A 10 -46.07 36.71 -27.45
CA ALA A 10 -45.12 36.13 -26.50
C ALA A 10 -44.05 35.40 -27.28
N ALA A 11 -42.80 35.91 -27.23
CA ALA A 11 -41.65 35.26 -27.80
C ALA A 11 -41.14 34.21 -26.79
N PHE A 12 -41.23 32.93 -27.16
CA PHE A 12 -40.59 31.82 -26.44
C PHE A 12 -39.12 31.74 -26.86
N VAL A 13 -38.20 32.07 -25.95
CA VAL A 13 -36.79 31.83 -26.14
C VAL A 13 -36.51 30.40 -25.64
N LEU A 14 -36.30 29.47 -26.56
CA LEU A 14 -35.79 28.12 -26.27
C LEU A 14 -34.27 28.21 -25.98
N LEU A 15 -33.90 28.08 -24.72
CA LEU A 15 -32.52 27.91 -24.33
C LEU A 15 -32.12 26.44 -24.54
N ALA A 16 -31.37 26.13 -25.60
CA ALA A 16 -30.79 24.81 -25.79
C ALA A 16 -29.55 24.69 -24.90
N VAL A 17 -29.67 23.97 -23.79
CA VAL A 17 -28.54 23.56 -22.96
C VAL A 17 -27.86 22.37 -23.66
N ALA A 18 -26.75 22.62 -24.31
CA ALA A 18 -25.90 21.54 -24.82
C ALA A 18 -25.20 20.86 -23.63
N ALA A 19 -25.71 19.71 -23.21
CA ALA A 19 -25.02 18.84 -22.27
C ALA A 19 -23.81 18.22 -23.00
N THR A 20 -22.61 18.74 -22.74
CA THR A 20 -21.39 18.06 -23.11
C THR A 20 -21.25 16.85 -22.19
N ALA A 21 -21.53 15.67 -22.70
CA ALA A 21 -21.19 14.42 -22.02
C ALA A 21 -19.66 14.35 -21.97
N VAL A 22 -19.11 14.58 -20.78
CA VAL A 22 -17.72 14.22 -20.52
C VAL A 22 -17.68 12.70 -20.49
N THR A 23 -17.21 12.09 -21.56
CA THR A 23 -16.87 10.67 -21.55
C THR A 23 -15.64 10.55 -20.66
N VAL A 24 -15.83 10.12 -19.43
CA VAL A 24 -14.75 9.60 -18.61
C VAL A 24 -14.30 8.33 -19.33
N GLU A 25 -13.18 8.41 -20.01
CA GLU A 25 -12.51 7.25 -20.56
C GLU A 25 -12.04 6.45 -19.33
N THR A 26 -12.80 5.42 -18.96
CA THR A 26 -12.36 4.45 -17.97
C THR A 26 -11.15 3.74 -18.57
N GLN A 27 -9.96 4.11 -18.13
CA GLN A 27 -8.77 3.34 -18.47
C GLN A 27 -9.02 1.90 -18.03
N GLU A 28 -8.94 0.96 -18.98
CA GLU A 28 -8.95 -0.45 -18.66
C GLU A 28 -7.81 -0.72 -17.67
N PRO A 29 -8.04 -1.49 -16.61
CA PRO A 29 -6.99 -1.83 -15.65
C PRO A 29 -5.76 -2.35 -16.39
N ARG A 30 -4.60 -1.76 -16.15
CA ARG A 30 -3.33 -2.16 -16.76
C ARG A 30 -2.82 -3.48 -16.17
N ASN A 31 -3.63 -4.53 -16.26
CA ASN A 31 -3.17 -5.86 -15.89
C ASN A 31 -2.06 -6.31 -16.85
N PRO A 32 -0.84 -6.53 -16.39
CA PRO A 32 0.20 -7.05 -17.26
C PRO A 32 -0.21 -8.44 -17.75
N ARG A 33 -0.21 -8.64 -19.06
CA ARG A 33 -0.65 -9.87 -19.73
C ARG A 33 0.49 -10.85 -19.93
N ASN A 34 1.72 -10.39 -19.74
CA ASN A 34 2.94 -11.15 -19.93
C ASN A 34 4.08 -10.55 -19.10
N ILE A 35 5.23 -11.24 -19.09
CA ILE A 35 6.40 -10.82 -18.32
C ILE A 35 7.01 -9.51 -18.82
N GLU A 36 6.92 -9.22 -20.10
CA GLU A 36 7.44 -7.99 -20.69
C GLU A 36 6.66 -6.77 -20.20
N GLU A 37 5.33 -6.86 -20.18
CA GLU A 37 4.47 -5.79 -19.63
C GLU A 37 4.69 -5.63 -18.11
N PHE A 38 4.86 -6.74 -17.38
CA PHE A 38 5.16 -6.67 -15.95
C PHE A 38 6.52 -6.03 -15.67
N ASN A 39 7.54 -6.35 -16.46
CA ASN A 39 8.84 -5.69 -16.38
C ASN A 39 8.76 -4.20 -16.72
N ALA A 40 7.90 -3.81 -17.67
CA ALA A 40 7.68 -2.41 -18.00
C ALA A 40 7.08 -1.63 -16.81
N LEU A 41 6.09 -2.20 -16.12
CA LEU A 41 5.54 -1.61 -14.88
C LEU A 41 6.61 -1.44 -13.80
N PHE A 42 7.48 -2.43 -13.62
CA PHE A 42 8.58 -2.29 -12.68
C PHE A 42 9.50 -1.12 -13.05
N GLN A 43 9.87 -0.97 -14.34
CA GLN A 43 10.70 0.14 -14.78
C GLN A 43 10.03 1.51 -14.60
N GLU A 44 8.71 1.57 -14.76
CA GLU A 44 7.93 2.79 -14.57
C GLU A 44 7.88 3.20 -13.09
N HIS A 45 7.76 2.24 -12.17
CA HIS A 45 7.48 2.50 -10.76
C HIS A 45 8.66 2.28 -9.81
N ASN A 46 9.78 1.70 -10.28
CA ASN A 46 10.92 1.48 -9.40
C ASN A 46 11.59 2.81 -9.01
N ASN A 47 12.22 2.78 -7.85
CA ASN A 47 12.92 3.94 -7.29
C ASN A 47 14.43 3.70 -7.10
N TRP A 48 14.98 2.73 -7.80
CA TRP A 48 16.40 2.43 -7.74
C TRP A 48 17.24 3.65 -8.12
N GLY A 49 18.30 3.90 -7.36
CA GLY A 49 19.18 5.05 -7.55
C GLY A 49 18.61 6.40 -7.09
N ARG A 50 17.34 6.49 -6.70
CA ARG A 50 16.69 7.74 -6.30
C ARG A 50 17.42 8.45 -5.14
N TRP A 51 17.96 7.68 -4.20
CA TRP A 51 18.67 8.19 -3.02
C TRP A 51 20.16 7.87 -3.05
N GLY A 52 20.69 7.49 -4.22
CA GLY A 52 22.09 7.12 -4.43
C GLY A 52 22.31 5.62 -4.45
N ALA A 53 23.47 5.21 -5.00
CA ALA A 53 23.79 3.81 -5.18
C ALA A 53 24.04 3.04 -3.87
N ASP A 54 24.44 3.75 -2.82
CA ASP A 54 24.72 3.18 -1.49
C ASP A 54 23.54 3.26 -0.53
N ASP A 55 22.36 3.72 -1.00
CA ASP A 55 21.18 3.77 -0.18
C ASP A 55 20.68 2.37 0.19
N GLU A 56 20.32 2.18 1.45
CA GLU A 56 19.82 0.94 2.02
C GLU A 56 18.41 1.07 2.63
N LEU A 57 17.78 2.25 2.51
CA LEU A 57 16.50 2.55 3.15
C LEU A 57 15.33 2.60 2.16
N GLY A 58 15.60 2.81 0.88
CA GLY A 58 14.54 2.92 -0.12
C GLY A 58 13.53 4.03 0.22
N THR A 59 12.24 3.75 0.08
CA THR A 59 11.17 4.72 0.37
C THR A 59 11.13 5.20 1.82
N MET A 60 11.78 4.50 2.75
CA MET A 60 11.89 4.94 4.15
C MET A 60 12.63 6.27 4.29
N ASN A 61 13.46 6.65 3.31
CA ASN A 61 14.06 7.98 3.21
C ASN A 61 13.03 9.12 3.17
N LEU A 62 11.79 8.82 2.80
CA LEU A 62 10.70 9.80 2.80
C LEU A 62 10.17 10.11 4.20
N ILE A 63 10.49 9.30 5.21
CA ILE A 63 10.12 9.53 6.61
C ILE A 63 11.16 10.41 7.28
N THR A 64 11.03 11.71 7.04
CA THR A 64 11.93 12.71 7.61
C THR A 64 11.53 13.05 9.05
N PRO A 65 12.45 13.62 9.86
CA PRO A 65 12.10 14.14 11.20
C PRO A 65 10.92 15.12 11.19
N GLU A 66 10.77 15.88 10.11
CA GLU A 66 9.63 16.78 9.92
C GLU A 66 8.31 16.02 9.79
N LYS A 67 8.27 14.99 8.94
CA LYS A 67 7.08 14.13 8.78
C LYS A 67 6.73 13.42 10.09
N THR A 68 7.74 12.95 10.84
CA THR A 68 7.52 12.34 12.15
C THR A 68 6.89 13.34 13.13
N ARG A 69 7.37 14.60 13.18
CA ARG A 69 6.74 15.64 14.02
C ARG A 69 5.31 15.93 13.59
N GLN A 70 5.06 16.03 12.29
CA GLN A 70 3.71 16.22 11.74
C GLN A 70 2.78 15.05 12.12
N ALA A 71 3.26 13.82 12.02
CA ALA A 71 2.50 12.63 12.41
C ALA A 71 2.18 12.62 13.92
N ALA A 72 3.14 12.94 14.76
CA ALA A 72 2.93 13.05 16.20
C ALA A 72 1.88 14.11 16.58
N ALA A 73 1.82 15.21 15.83
CA ALA A 73 0.83 16.27 16.03
C ALA A 73 -0.62 15.85 15.70
N LEU A 74 -0.82 14.75 14.99
CA LEU A 74 -2.15 14.19 14.70
C LEU A 74 -2.76 13.45 15.90
N VAL A 75 -1.97 13.12 16.92
CA VAL A 75 -2.45 12.40 18.10
C VAL A 75 -3.32 13.33 18.94
N GLN A 76 -4.63 13.07 18.99
CA GLN A 76 -5.59 13.86 19.76
C GLN A 76 -6.06 13.16 21.04
N LYS A 77 -6.30 11.85 20.96
CA LYS A 77 -6.90 11.08 22.05
C LYS A 77 -5.88 10.24 22.83
N GLY A 78 -4.67 10.05 22.32
CA GLY A 78 -3.65 9.20 22.95
C GLY A 78 -4.03 7.71 23.04
N ILE A 79 -4.98 7.26 22.21
CA ILE A 79 -5.40 5.85 22.16
C ILE A 79 -4.55 5.14 21.12
N THR A 80 -3.93 4.04 21.52
CA THR A 80 -3.21 3.14 20.63
C THR A 80 -4.08 1.97 20.21
N VAL A 81 -4.01 1.60 18.94
CA VAL A 81 -4.71 0.46 18.35
C VAL A 81 -3.69 -0.43 17.66
N SER A 82 -3.61 -1.69 18.07
CA SER A 82 -2.79 -2.66 17.34
C SER A 82 -3.47 -3.05 16.04
N LEU A 83 -2.72 -3.00 14.94
CA LEU A 83 -3.14 -3.52 13.65
C LEU A 83 -2.54 -4.91 13.37
N ALA A 84 -1.75 -5.43 14.30
CA ALA A 84 -1.19 -6.77 14.20
C ALA A 84 -2.20 -7.82 14.69
N HIS A 85 -2.23 -8.97 14.01
CA HIS A 85 -2.88 -10.16 14.52
C HIS A 85 -2.12 -10.70 15.73
N ASN A 86 -2.85 -11.30 16.68
CA ASN A 86 -2.20 -12.09 17.73
C ASN A 86 -1.58 -13.33 17.07
N PRO A 87 -0.31 -13.63 17.33
CA PRO A 87 0.30 -14.85 16.85
C PRO A 87 -0.48 -16.08 17.33
N ILE A 88 -0.81 -16.98 16.41
CA ILE A 88 -1.55 -18.21 16.72
C ILE A 88 -0.57 -19.38 16.69
N PRO A 89 -0.37 -20.09 17.81
CA PRO A 89 0.46 -21.27 17.80
C PRO A 89 -0.24 -22.43 17.07
N GLY A 90 0.55 -23.21 16.31
CA GLY A 90 0.07 -24.38 15.61
C GLY A 90 -0.43 -24.10 14.18
N VAL A 91 -0.75 -25.18 13.49
CA VAL A 91 -1.17 -25.17 12.09
C VAL A 91 -2.63 -24.71 11.98
N ALA A 92 -2.87 -23.76 11.08
CA ALA A 92 -4.22 -23.28 10.72
C ALA A 92 -4.26 -23.00 9.20
N PRO A 93 -5.44 -22.84 8.59
CA PRO A 93 -5.54 -22.52 7.15
C PRO A 93 -4.78 -21.27 6.73
N ASP A 94 -4.69 -20.28 7.60
CA ASP A 94 -3.96 -19.02 7.46
C ASP A 94 -2.56 -19.04 8.12
N ASN A 95 -2.18 -20.17 8.71
CA ASN A 95 -0.88 -20.40 9.34
C ASN A 95 -0.42 -21.85 9.09
N PRO A 96 -0.19 -22.27 7.84
CA PRO A 96 0.09 -23.67 7.50
C PRO A 96 1.43 -24.17 8.09
N ASP A 97 2.37 -23.26 8.34
CA ASP A 97 3.74 -23.58 8.78
C ASP A 97 3.94 -23.45 10.29
N ALA A 98 2.85 -23.21 11.06
CA ALA A 98 2.94 -22.98 12.51
C ALA A 98 4.03 -21.94 12.85
N ALA A 99 3.95 -20.76 12.22
CA ALA A 99 5.00 -19.74 12.21
C ALA A 99 5.39 -19.16 13.58
N PHE A 100 4.68 -19.56 14.65
CA PHE A 100 4.89 -19.07 16.01
C PHE A 100 4.89 -20.20 17.01
N ASN A 101 5.95 -20.28 17.82
CA ASN A 101 6.04 -21.17 18.97
C ASN A 101 6.39 -20.37 20.23
N HIS A 102 5.71 -20.68 21.31
CA HIS A 102 5.97 -20.09 22.61
C HIS A 102 6.06 -21.19 23.68
N THR A 103 7.15 -21.22 24.41
CA THR A 103 7.35 -22.14 25.52
C THR A 103 7.76 -21.38 26.78
N MET A 104 7.18 -21.77 27.91
CA MET A 104 7.57 -21.25 29.21
C MET A 104 8.77 -22.00 29.78
N GLY A 105 9.67 -21.26 30.38
CA GLY A 105 10.79 -21.86 31.10
C GLY A 105 10.32 -22.66 32.32
N ARG A 106 11.14 -23.60 32.79
CA ARG A 106 10.82 -24.52 33.88
C ARG A 106 10.39 -23.82 35.18
N THR A 107 10.86 -22.61 35.41
CA THR A 107 10.51 -21.81 36.62
C THR A 107 9.39 -20.82 36.37
N LEU A 108 8.74 -20.83 35.20
CA LEU A 108 7.73 -19.87 34.75
C LEU A 108 8.22 -18.40 34.77
N ARG A 109 9.52 -18.18 34.72
CA ARG A 109 10.15 -16.84 34.78
C ARG A 109 10.88 -16.45 33.51
N SER A 110 10.79 -17.27 32.49
CA SER A 110 11.40 -17.03 31.18
C SER A 110 10.53 -17.61 30.10
N ASP A 111 10.61 -17.00 28.95
CA ASP A 111 9.90 -17.40 27.74
C ASP A 111 10.91 -17.67 26.63
N THR A 112 10.62 -18.66 25.81
CA THR A 112 11.27 -18.85 24.51
C THR A 112 10.23 -18.63 23.45
N ILE A 113 10.54 -17.73 22.51
CA ILE A 113 9.66 -17.37 21.42
C ILE A 113 10.42 -17.64 20.11
N GLU A 114 9.82 -18.41 19.24
CA GLU A 114 10.34 -18.71 17.90
C GLU A 114 9.34 -18.21 16.87
N PHE A 115 9.82 -17.48 15.87
CA PHE A 115 9.03 -17.01 14.74
C PHE A 115 9.66 -17.48 13.45
N THR A 116 8.82 -17.98 12.54
CA THR A 116 9.13 -18.05 11.13
C THR A 116 8.37 -16.92 10.45
N TYR A 117 9.10 -15.87 10.05
CA TYR A 117 8.51 -14.78 9.29
C TYR A 117 8.28 -15.23 7.84
N HIS A 118 7.64 -14.41 7.05
CA HIS A 118 7.22 -14.71 5.68
C HIS A 118 6.06 -15.71 5.62
N GLY A 119 4.90 -15.18 5.44
CA GLY A 119 3.63 -15.89 5.43
C GLY A 119 2.55 -15.00 6.03
N TYR A 120 1.37 -15.57 6.24
CA TYR A 120 0.21 -14.80 6.70
C TYR A 120 -0.02 -14.87 8.21
N GLY A 121 0.70 -15.75 8.90
CA GLY A 121 0.44 -16.05 10.32
C GLY A 121 0.98 -15.02 11.30
N VAL A 122 1.96 -14.20 10.91
CA VAL A 122 2.62 -13.23 11.79
C VAL A 122 2.74 -11.88 11.09
N SER A 123 2.22 -10.83 11.72
CA SER A 123 2.43 -9.46 11.24
C SER A 123 3.90 -9.06 11.41
N HIS A 124 4.55 -8.64 10.35
CA HIS A 124 5.97 -8.31 10.34
C HIS A 124 6.30 -7.22 9.32
N ILE A 125 7.51 -6.71 9.38
CA ILE A 125 8.13 -5.86 8.37
C ILE A 125 9.25 -6.65 7.74
N ASP A 126 9.25 -6.73 6.42
CA ASP A 126 10.27 -7.42 5.68
C ASP A 126 11.42 -6.49 5.28
N ALA A 127 12.62 -7.02 5.26
CA ALA A 127 13.81 -6.28 4.86
C ALA A 127 13.98 -6.29 3.34
N LEU A 128 14.56 -5.23 2.76
CA LEU A 128 14.81 -5.14 1.32
C LEU A 128 15.71 -6.27 0.79
N CYS A 129 16.52 -6.88 1.65
CA CYS A 129 17.37 -8.02 1.29
C CYS A 129 16.60 -9.31 0.96
N HIS A 130 15.31 -9.39 1.26
CA HIS A 130 14.44 -10.51 0.93
C HIS A 130 13.72 -10.36 -0.42
N PHE A 131 13.83 -9.21 -1.09
CA PHE A 131 13.18 -8.94 -2.34
C PHE A 131 14.16 -8.94 -3.51
N LEU A 132 13.91 -9.83 -4.46
CA LEU A 132 14.67 -9.87 -5.71
C LEU A 132 13.75 -9.54 -6.88
N TRP A 133 14.29 -8.75 -7.79
CA TRP A 133 13.72 -8.50 -9.10
C TRP A 133 14.71 -8.92 -10.17
N ASN A 134 14.35 -9.85 -11.04
CA ASN A 134 15.25 -10.40 -12.05
C ASN A 134 16.63 -10.77 -11.47
N GLU A 135 16.61 -11.52 -10.36
CA GLU A 135 17.82 -11.94 -9.63
C GLU A 135 18.70 -10.78 -9.13
N ARG A 136 18.11 -9.61 -8.90
CA ARG A 136 18.82 -8.45 -8.34
C ARG A 136 18.09 -7.96 -7.10
N LEU A 137 18.85 -7.59 -6.09
CA LEU A 137 18.39 -6.86 -4.92
C LEU A 137 18.19 -5.37 -5.25
N TYR A 138 17.65 -4.63 -4.30
CA TYR A 138 17.47 -3.18 -4.40
C TYR A 138 18.75 -2.50 -4.95
N ASN A 139 18.57 -1.43 -5.73
CA ASN A 139 19.66 -0.70 -6.40
C ASN A 139 20.55 -1.57 -7.28
N ASP A 140 19.97 -2.56 -7.96
CA ASP A 140 20.69 -3.47 -8.87
C ASP A 140 21.85 -4.23 -8.20
N THR A 141 21.75 -4.44 -6.88
CA THR A 141 22.78 -5.12 -6.10
C THR A 141 22.77 -6.63 -6.37
N PRO A 142 23.93 -7.29 -6.50
CA PRO A 142 24.00 -8.74 -6.69
C PRO A 142 23.38 -9.50 -5.50
N PRO A 143 22.74 -10.67 -5.73
CA PRO A 143 22.17 -11.50 -4.65
C PRO A 143 23.22 -11.96 -3.63
N SER A 144 24.48 -12.04 -4.03
CA SER A 144 25.59 -12.40 -3.14
C SER A 144 25.85 -11.40 -2.00
N ALA A 145 25.17 -10.24 -2.01
CA ALA A 145 25.15 -9.31 -0.88
C ALA A 145 24.34 -9.85 0.31
N SER A 146 23.53 -10.91 0.12
CA SER A 146 22.82 -11.63 1.17
C SER A 146 23.22 -13.10 1.13
N THR A 147 23.33 -13.73 2.29
CA THR A 147 23.71 -15.15 2.43
C THR A 147 22.76 -15.83 3.42
N THR A 148 22.91 -17.14 3.58
CA THR A 148 22.18 -17.90 4.60
C THR A 148 22.56 -17.51 6.03
N GLU A 149 23.64 -16.74 6.20
CA GLU A 149 24.09 -16.22 7.51
C GLU A 149 23.50 -14.84 7.83
N GLY A 150 22.85 -14.19 6.85
CA GLY A 150 22.19 -12.92 7.01
C GLY A 150 22.34 -11.97 5.84
N CYS A 151 21.74 -10.81 5.97
CA CYS A 151 21.79 -9.73 5.00
C CYS A 151 23.08 -8.93 5.16
N GLY A 152 23.99 -9.03 4.22
CA GLY A 152 25.18 -8.19 4.19
C GLY A 152 24.89 -6.74 3.81
N LYS A 153 23.76 -6.51 3.07
CA LYS A 153 23.17 -5.21 2.78
C LYS A 153 21.65 -5.28 2.94
N PHE A 154 21.03 -4.13 3.13
CA PHE A 154 19.56 -3.98 3.15
C PHE A 154 18.87 -4.74 4.30
N GLY A 155 19.58 -5.01 5.38
CA GLY A 155 19.02 -5.69 6.54
C GLY A 155 18.04 -4.82 7.32
N ILE A 156 17.17 -5.47 8.10
CA ILE A 156 16.15 -4.80 8.91
C ILE A 156 16.73 -3.86 9.97
N GLU A 157 17.97 -4.08 10.39
CA GLU A 157 18.69 -3.23 11.36
C GLU A 157 18.87 -1.78 10.88
N ASN A 158 18.75 -1.53 9.57
CA ASN A 158 18.74 -0.18 9.03
C ASN A 158 17.52 0.63 9.51
N LEU A 159 16.46 -0.06 9.97
CA LEU A 159 15.25 0.54 10.52
C LEU A 159 15.24 0.58 12.06
N LYS A 160 16.39 0.40 12.73
CA LYS A 160 16.50 0.40 14.20
C LYS A 160 15.99 1.66 14.90
N SER A 161 15.91 2.78 14.18
CA SER A 161 15.32 4.03 14.68
C SER A 161 13.79 3.98 14.78
N GLY A 162 13.18 2.92 14.27
CA GLY A 162 11.73 2.75 14.20
C GLY A 162 11.09 3.51 13.05
N ILE A 163 9.81 3.23 12.85
CA ILE A 163 8.99 3.85 11.80
C ILE A 163 7.86 4.59 12.50
N VAL A 164 7.92 5.92 12.49
CA VAL A 164 6.89 6.78 13.06
C VAL A 164 6.45 7.80 12.02
N THR A 165 5.26 7.59 11.47
CA THR A 165 4.70 8.46 10.43
C THR A 165 3.18 8.37 10.41
N ARG A 166 2.54 9.19 9.58
CA ARG A 166 1.11 9.08 9.28
C ARG A 166 0.87 7.84 8.39
N GLY A 167 -0.07 7.02 8.79
CA GLY A 167 -0.64 5.96 7.94
C GLY A 167 -1.88 6.45 7.20
N ILE A 168 -2.17 5.85 6.05
CA ILE A 168 -3.39 6.03 5.28
C ILE A 168 -4.01 4.66 5.10
N LEU A 169 -5.30 4.54 5.44
CA LEU A 169 -6.07 3.32 5.15
C LEU A 169 -6.66 3.45 3.74
N LEU A 170 -6.26 2.57 2.85
CA LEU A 170 -6.82 2.42 1.52
C LEU A 170 -7.80 1.25 1.53
N ASP A 171 -9.09 1.54 1.74
CA ASP A 171 -10.13 0.50 1.83
C ASP A 171 -10.66 0.15 0.42
N PHE A 172 -9.89 -0.65 -0.30
CA PHE A 172 -10.26 -1.07 -1.65
C PHE A 172 -11.49 -1.97 -1.71
N ALA A 173 -11.75 -2.78 -0.68
CA ALA A 173 -12.96 -3.58 -0.64
C ALA A 173 -14.20 -2.66 -0.63
N ARG A 174 -14.16 -1.60 0.18
CA ARG A 174 -15.22 -0.60 0.22
C ARG A 174 -15.32 0.19 -1.09
N LEU A 175 -14.19 0.59 -1.67
CA LEU A 175 -14.14 1.26 -2.97
C LEU A 175 -14.84 0.44 -4.06
N LYS A 176 -14.56 -0.87 -4.09
CA LYS A 176 -15.12 -1.81 -5.07
C LYS A 176 -16.53 -2.31 -4.69
N GLY A 177 -17.08 -1.89 -3.54
CA GLY A 177 -18.41 -2.30 -3.07
C GLY A 177 -18.53 -3.79 -2.71
N VAL A 178 -17.43 -4.42 -2.32
CA VAL A 178 -17.37 -5.84 -1.95
C VAL A 178 -17.02 -6.01 -0.47
N PRO A 179 -17.40 -7.12 0.18
CA PRO A 179 -17.12 -7.33 1.60
C PRO A 179 -15.64 -7.57 1.89
N TYR A 180 -14.89 -8.08 0.94
CA TYR A 180 -13.43 -8.32 0.99
C TYR A 180 -12.89 -8.44 -0.44
N LEU A 181 -11.59 -8.34 -0.60
CA LEU A 181 -10.93 -8.66 -1.88
C LEU A 181 -10.65 -10.15 -1.95
N GLU A 182 -10.98 -10.77 -3.09
CA GLU A 182 -10.61 -12.16 -3.32
C GLU A 182 -9.07 -12.32 -3.30
N PRO A 183 -8.56 -13.47 -2.85
CA PRO A 183 -7.13 -13.76 -2.92
C PRO A 183 -6.57 -13.51 -4.32
N GLN A 184 -5.37 -12.95 -4.39
CA GLN A 184 -4.69 -12.59 -5.64
C GLN A 184 -5.34 -11.45 -6.44
N THR A 185 -6.28 -10.71 -5.86
CA THR A 185 -6.77 -9.46 -6.48
C THR A 185 -5.64 -8.44 -6.52
N PRO A 186 -5.16 -8.04 -7.69
CA PRO A 186 -4.13 -7.02 -7.78
C PRO A 186 -4.69 -5.64 -7.45
N ILE A 187 -3.82 -4.77 -6.94
CA ILE A 187 -4.11 -3.36 -6.70
C ILE A 187 -3.10 -2.57 -7.53
N TYR A 188 -3.61 -1.71 -8.39
CA TYR A 188 -2.81 -0.88 -9.29
C TYR A 188 -2.80 0.58 -8.85
N VAL A 189 -1.98 1.39 -9.49
CA VAL A 189 -1.90 2.84 -9.23
C VAL A 189 -3.25 3.50 -9.46
N GLU A 190 -3.97 3.08 -10.50
CA GLU A 190 -5.31 3.58 -10.83
C GLU A 190 -6.35 3.31 -9.72
N ASP A 191 -6.23 2.19 -9.01
CA ASP A 191 -7.08 1.90 -7.84
C ASP A 191 -6.79 2.90 -6.70
N ILE A 192 -5.52 3.24 -6.49
CA ILE A 192 -5.09 4.22 -5.48
C ILE A 192 -5.64 5.60 -5.84
N GLU A 193 -5.47 6.03 -7.08
CA GLU A 193 -5.97 7.31 -7.59
C GLU A 193 -7.49 7.40 -7.45
N ALA A 194 -8.22 6.35 -7.84
CA ALA A 194 -9.67 6.30 -7.68
C ALA A 194 -10.10 6.36 -6.20
N TRP A 195 -9.31 5.81 -5.30
CA TRP A 195 -9.57 5.93 -3.86
C TRP A 195 -9.32 7.35 -3.37
N GLU A 196 -8.26 8.00 -3.81
CA GLU A 196 -7.93 9.39 -3.46
C GLU A 196 -9.00 10.38 -3.93
N GLU A 197 -9.61 10.14 -5.09
CA GLU A 197 -10.70 10.97 -5.61
C GLU A 197 -11.99 10.89 -4.78
N GLN A 198 -12.19 9.80 -4.03
CA GLN A 198 -13.38 9.59 -3.19
C GLN A 198 -13.20 9.99 -1.72
N ALA A 199 -11.95 10.12 -1.26
CA ALA A 199 -11.63 10.40 0.13
C ALA A 199 -11.65 11.89 0.47
#